data_7fa9cb117b0c27a7e47c1ed792b493a1
#
_entry.id   7fa9cb117b0c27a7e47c1ed792b493a1
#
_cell.length_a   1.000
_cell.length_b   1.000
_cell.length_c   1.000
_cell.angle_alpha   90.00
_cell.angle_beta   90.00
_cell.angle_gamma   90.00
#
_symmetry.space_group_name_H-M   'P 1'
#
loop_
_entity.id
_entity.type
_entity.pdbx_description
1 polymer ?
#
loop_
_entity_poly.entity_id
_entity_poly.type
_entity_poly.pdbx_seq_one_letter_code
_entity_poly.pdbx_strand_id
1 'polypeptide(L)'
;VAKPKKLASALSKRGPHKVLRGNLALAGQPGVVYTPAEGFGLPGVAFAHGWMLRPGSYTDTLKHLASWGFVVAAPDTERGLVPSHRGLATDLGTVLDIMTGVRLGSGNISVHPENLATVGHAMGAGTAVLAASRRPDLKAVAALFPAPTAPSSEDAAAGLDVPGLVVGDSSNADSLNDNSLALAQAWHGPSVLRRIDGSTADGFVEGRRMLRALGVNSSDRKTQQRTRAVLTAFLLYHLTGDSDYEELAGTNGDIAGTRAVDPHAPLTEQPKPKATASIKALLGRG
;
A
#
# COMPACT_ATOMS: atom_id res chain seq x y z
N VAL A 1 -17.32 -21.98 -3.33
CA VAL A 1 -16.01 -21.36 -3.08
C VAL A 1 -15.34 -21.12 -4.41
N ALA A 2 -15.04 -19.89 -4.75
CA ALA A 2 -14.36 -19.54 -6.00
C ALA A 2 -12.89 -20.03 -5.94
N LYS A 3 -12.37 -20.56 -7.08
CA LYS A 3 -10.97 -21.02 -7.10
C LYS A 3 -10.01 -19.84 -6.84
N PRO A 4 -8.98 -19.95 -5.96
CA PRO A 4 -8.08 -18.88 -5.58
C PRO A 4 -7.48 -18.11 -6.77
N LYS A 5 -7.07 -18.80 -7.84
CA LYS A 5 -6.55 -18.17 -9.08
C LYS A 5 -7.56 -17.25 -9.77
N LYS A 6 -8.87 -17.59 -9.73
CA LYS A 6 -9.92 -16.74 -10.32
C LYS A 6 -10.12 -15.47 -9.49
N LEU A 7 -10.12 -15.63 -8.16
CA LEU A 7 -10.18 -14.50 -7.23
C LEU A 7 -8.96 -13.59 -7.40
N ALA A 8 -7.74 -14.11 -7.37
CA ALA A 8 -6.52 -13.34 -7.59
C ALA A 8 -6.54 -12.54 -8.90
N SER A 9 -7.03 -13.15 -9.99
CA SER A 9 -7.18 -12.44 -11.28
C SER A 9 -8.24 -11.33 -11.21
N ALA A 10 -9.33 -11.53 -10.48
CA ALA A 10 -10.36 -10.51 -10.31
C ALA A 10 -9.82 -9.29 -9.52
N LEU A 11 -9.05 -9.53 -8.47
CA LEU A 11 -8.47 -8.49 -7.61
C LEU A 11 -7.51 -7.53 -8.33
N SER A 12 -6.96 -7.91 -9.48
CA SER A 12 -6.14 -7.02 -10.31
C SER A 12 -6.97 -6.00 -11.12
N LYS A 13 -8.30 -6.17 -11.17
CA LYS A 13 -9.26 -5.35 -11.90
C LYS A 13 -10.13 -4.57 -10.92
N ARG A 14 -10.83 -3.55 -11.41
CA ARG A 14 -11.83 -2.85 -10.58
C ARG A 14 -12.93 -3.80 -10.13
N GLY A 15 -13.39 -3.60 -8.91
CA GLY A 15 -14.51 -4.30 -8.32
C GLY A 15 -15.88 -3.87 -8.88
N PRO A 16 -16.96 -4.42 -8.34
CA PRO A 16 -18.31 -4.23 -8.89
C PRO A 16 -18.94 -2.86 -8.56
N HIS A 17 -18.40 -2.12 -7.56
CA HIS A 17 -19.06 -0.90 -7.11
C HIS A 17 -18.73 0.30 -8.00
N LYS A 18 -19.75 1.10 -8.31
CA LYS A 18 -19.57 2.45 -8.86
C LYS A 18 -18.90 3.33 -7.81
N VAL A 19 -17.94 4.15 -8.24
CA VAL A 19 -17.11 4.95 -7.35
C VAL A 19 -17.47 6.43 -7.44
N LEU A 20 -17.64 7.06 -6.29
CA LEU A 20 -17.77 8.50 -6.13
C LEU A 20 -16.46 9.10 -5.61
N ARG A 21 -16.29 10.41 -5.84
CA ARG A 21 -15.17 11.20 -5.32
C ARG A 21 -15.70 12.37 -4.51
N GLY A 22 -15.21 12.52 -3.30
CA GLY A 22 -15.47 13.66 -2.43
C GLY A 22 -14.22 14.49 -2.15
N ASN A 23 -14.42 15.64 -1.53
CA ASN A 23 -13.38 16.57 -1.11
C ASN A 23 -13.34 16.62 0.42
N LEU A 24 -12.25 16.16 1.04
CA LEU A 24 -12.07 16.18 2.49
C LEU A 24 -11.93 17.59 3.06
N ALA A 25 -11.58 18.59 2.23
CA ALA A 25 -11.49 19.98 2.68
C ALA A 25 -12.84 20.53 3.19
N LEU A 26 -13.98 19.94 2.76
CA LEU A 26 -15.30 20.27 3.30
C LEU A 26 -15.45 19.88 4.78
N ALA A 27 -14.65 18.94 5.27
CA ALA A 27 -14.56 18.54 6.68
C ALA A 27 -13.32 19.11 7.39
N GLY A 28 -12.66 20.11 6.79
CA GLY A 28 -11.52 20.80 7.38
C GLY A 28 -10.15 20.15 7.11
N GLN A 29 -10.09 19.00 6.43
CA GLN A 29 -8.83 18.31 6.13
C GLN A 29 -8.54 18.36 4.63
N PRO A 30 -7.45 18.99 4.16
CA PRO A 30 -7.09 18.93 2.74
C PRO A 30 -6.90 17.49 2.28
N GLY A 31 -7.56 17.10 1.17
CA GLY A 31 -7.47 15.73 0.67
C GLY A 31 -8.65 15.30 -0.17
N VAL A 32 -8.66 14.01 -0.49
CA VAL A 32 -9.71 13.38 -1.29
C VAL A 32 -10.26 12.15 -0.58
N VAL A 33 -11.54 11.87 -0.82
CA VAL A 33 -12.15 10.60 -0.42
C VAL A 33 -12.79 9.95 -1.64
N TYR A 34 -12.60 8.64 -1.78
CA TYR A 34 -13.28 7.80 -2.77
C TYR A 34 -14.15 6.79 -2.04
N THR A 35 -15.38 6.61 -2.51
CA THR A 35 -16.36 5.74 -1.87
C THR A 35 -17.10 4.91 -2.91
N PRO A 36 -17.65 3.74 -2.54
CA PRO A 36 -18.79 3.20 -3.27
C PRO A 36 -19.90 4.23 -3.40
N ALA A 37 -20.80 4.06 -4.38
CA ALA A 37 -21.91 4.99 -4.59
C ALA A 37 -22.87 5.04 -3.41
N GLU A 38 -22.98 3.94 -2.66
CA GLU A 38 -23.85 3.76 -1.49
C GLU A 38 -23.32 2.62 -0.58
N GLY A 39 -23.81 2.55 0.64
CA GLY A 39 -23.54 1.48 1.60
C GLY A 39 -23.35 2.00 3.02
N PHE A 40 -23.80 1.22 3.98
CA PHE A 40 -23.67 1.53 5.39
C PHE A 40 -22.73 0.56 6.08
N GLY A 41 -21.96 1.05 7.05
CA GLY A 41 -21.01 0.25 7.78
C GLY A 41 -19.85 -0.27 6.91
N LEU A 42 -19.46 0.48 5.87
CA LEU A 42 -18.38 0.11 4.98
C LEU A 42 -17.02 0.16 5.68
N PRO A 43 -16.04 -0.68 5.29
CA PRO A 43 -14.68 -0.59 5.81
C PRO A 43 -14.00 0.71 5.35
N GLY A 44 -13.21 1.31 6.26
CA GLY A 44 -12.50 2.57 6.04
C GLY A 44 -10.98 2.38 5.90
N VAL A 45 -10.39 3.08 4.94
CA VAL A 45 -8.95 3.06 4.67
C VAL A 45 -8.40 4.47 4.59
N ALA A 46 -7.46 4.82 5.46
CA ALA A 46 -6.67 6.05 5.33
C ALA A 46 -5.39 5.75 4.53
N PHE A 47 -5.14 6.51 3.46
CA PHE A 47 -4.01 6.29 2.55
C PHE A 47 -3.01 7.45 2.59
N ALA A 48 -1.74 7.16 2.89
CA ALA A 48 -0.63 8.11 2.89
C ALA A 48 0.18 8.05 1.59
N HIS A 49 0.41 9.22 1.00
CA HIS A 49 1.26 9.36 -0.19
C HIS A 49 2.76 9.34 0.14
N GLY A 50 3.60 9.09 -0.87
CA GLY A 50 5.05 9.16 -0.76
C GLY A 50 5.59 10.60 -0.74
N TRP A 51 6.90 10.73 -0.49
CA TRP A 51 7.61 12.01 -0.47
C TRP A 51 7.41 12.80 -1.78
N MET A 52 7.10 14.10 -1.64
CA MET A 52 6.80 15.02 -2.75
C MET A 52 5.69 14.55 -3.70
N LEU A 53 4.89 13.56 -3.30
CA LEU A 53 3.75 13.07 -4.06
C LEU A 53 2.44 13.65 -3.49
N ARG A 54 1.35 13.36 -4.18
CA ARG A 54 0.00 13.81 -3.85
C ARG A 54 -0.98 12.66 -4.02
N PRO A 55 -2.15 12.69 -3.39
CA PRO A 55 -3.21 11.69 -3.62
C PRO A 55 -3.53 11.48 -5.11
N GLY A 56 -3.39 12.52 -5.93
CA GLY A 56 -3.57 12.43 -7.39
C GLY A 56 -2.63 11.44 -8.09
N SER A 57 -1.47 11.14 -7.50
CA SER A 57 -0.52 10.14 -8.00
C SER A 57 -0.94 8.70 -7.72
N TYR A 58 -2.10 8.49 -7.09
CA TYR A 58 -2.66 7.18 -6.70
C TYR A 58 -4.14 7.06 -7.05
N THR A 59 -4.64 7.91 -7.93
CA THR A 59 -6.08 8.02 -8.27
C THR A 59 -6.71 6.69 -8.67
N ASP A 60 -6.03 5.91 -9.50
CA ASP A 60 -6.55 4.61 -9.93
C ASP A 60 -6.50 3.56 -8.83
N THR A 61 -5.52 3.62 -7.93
CA THR A 61 -5.43 2.75 -6.75
C THR A 61 -6.53 3.06 -5.74
N LEU A 62 -6.75 4.35 -5.42
CA LEU A 62 -7.82 4.76 -4.50
C LEU A 62 -9.21 4.41 -5.07
N LYS A 63 -9.44 4.64 -6.36
CA LYS A 63 -10.66 4.22 -7.05
C LYS A 63 -10.81 2.69 -7.13
N HIS A 64 -9.71 1.97 -7.26
CA HIS A 64 -9.71 0.52 -7.26
C HIS A 64 -10.22 -0.01 -5.92
N LEU A 65 -9.64 0.44 -4.81
CA LEU A 65 -10.09 0.04 -3.47
C LEU A 65 -11.56 0.41 -3.23
N ALA A 66 -11.97 1.63 -3.59
CA ALA A 66 -13.36 2.04 -3.46
C ALA A 66 -14.32 1.17 -4.31
N SER A 67 -13.89 0.70 -5.48
CA SER A 67 -14.69 -0.22 -6.30
C SER A 67 -14.84 -1.61 -5.68
N TRP A 68 -13.99 -1.97 -4.73
CA TRP A 68 -14.06 -3.20 -3.93
C TRP A 68 -14.81 -3.04 -2.60
N GLY A 69 -15.45 -1.88 -2.38
CA GLY A 69 -16.33 -1.67 -1.23
C GLY A 69 -15.72 -0.86 -0.09
N PHE A 70 -14.49 -0.36 -0.24
CA PHE A 70 -13.85 0.46 0.79
C PHE A 70 -14.19 1.94 0.67
N VAL A 71 -14.31 2.65 1.78
CA VAL A 71 -14.22 4.10 1.82
C VAL A 71 -12.74 4.46 2.00
N VAL A 72 -12.15 5.15 1.02
CA VAL A 72 -10.71 5.43 1.00
C VAL A 72 -10.46 6.91 1.05
N ALA A 73 -9.87 7.40 2.14
CA ALA A 73 -9.50 8.81 2.33
C ALA A 73 -8.00 9.00 2.28
N ALA A 74 -7.54 10.04 1.58
CA ALA A 74 -6.13 10.37 1.43
C ALA A 74 -5.91 11.86 1.70
N PRO A 75 -5.21 12.24 2.80
CA PRO A 75 -4.84 13.62 3.08
C PRO A 75 -3.85 14.15 2.04
N ASP A 76 -3.98 15.42 1.68
CA ASP A 76 -3.09 16.16 0.74
C ASP A 76 -2.25 17.19 1.50
N THR A 77 -1.56 16.73 2.54
CA THR A 77 -0.70 17.51 3.45
C THR A 77 0.75 17.03 3.34
N GLU A 78 1.67 17.66 4.05
CA GLU A 78 3.08 17.22 4.18
C GLU A 78 3.80 17.00 2.82
N ARG A 79 3.57 17.89 1.85
CA ARG A 79 4.11 17.80 0.48
C ARG A 79 5.43 18.54 0.26
N GLY A 80 5.96 19.14 1.32
CA GLY A 80 7.19 19.93 1.27
C GLY A 80 8.45 19.08 1.05
N LEU A 81 9.59 19.75 0.89
CA LEU A 81 10.90 19.10 0.79
C LEU A 81 11.30 18.41 2.11
N VAL A 82 10.84 18.94 3.24
CA VAL A 82 11.05 18.37 4.58
C VAL A 82 9.68 18.13 5.22
N PRO A 83 9.01 17.01 4.89
CA PRO A 83 7.70 16.70 5.43
C PRO A 83 7.80 16.22 6.89
N SER A 84 6.77 16.47 7.68
CA SER A 84 6.61 15.87 9.00
C SER A 84 5.98 14.49 8.89
N HIS A 85 6.75 13.42 9.13
CA HIS A 85 6.19 12.06 9.17
C HIS A 85 5.16 11.90 10.30
N ARG A 86 5.40 12.55 11.46
CA ARG A 86 4.41 12.59 12.56
C ARG A 86 3.16 13.38 12.17
N GLY A 87 3.31 14.47 11.42
CA GLY A 87 2.20 15.28 10.92
C GLY A 87 1.31 14.43 10.00
N LEU A 88 1.89 13.79 9.00
CA LEU A 88 1.12 12.92 8.08
C LEU A 88 0.47 11.73 8.79
N ALA A 89 1.14 11.14 9.81
CA ALA A 89 0.55 10.09 10.63
C ALA A 89 -0.66 10.60 11.45
N THR A 90 -0.60 11.83 11.97
CA THR A 90 -1.72 12.47 12.64
C THR A 90 -2.87 12.74 11.67
N ASP A 91 -2.57 13.20 10.46
CA ASP A 91 -3.58 13.45 9.43
C ASP A 91 -4.29 12.16 8.98
N LEU A 92 -3.59 11.01 8.96
CA LEU A 92 -4.23 9.71 8.75
C LEU A 92 -5.26 9.40 9.85
N GLY A 93 -4.94 9.66 11.12
CA GLY A 93 -5.90 9.54 12.22
C GLY A 93 -7.10 10.46 12.02
N THR A 94 -6.85 11.73 11.68
CA THR A 94 -7.90 12.73 11.43
C THR A 94 -8.86 12.30 10.31
N VAL A 95 -8.35 11.77 9.19
CA VAL A 95 -9.25 11.33 8.11
C VAL A 95 -10.04 10.08 8.48
N LEU A 96 -9.50 9.19 9.32
CA LEU A 96 -10.27 8.07 9.87
C LEU A 96 -11.42 8.57 10.76
N ASP A 97 -11.15 9.55 11.63
CA ASP A 97 -12.17 10.15 12.50
C ASP A 97 -13.25 10.87 11.67
N ILE A 98 -12.86 11.60 10.62
CA ILE A 98 -13.82 12.21 9.69
C ILE A 98 -14.70 11.13 9.03
N MET A 99 -14.09 10.06 8.49
CA MET A 99 -14.84 9.01 7.79
C MET A 99 -15.85 8.29 8.70
N THR A 100 -15.54 8.10 9.97
CA THR A 100 -16.41 7.43 10.94
C THR A 100 -17.43 8.38 11.57
N GLY A 101 -17.07 9.66 11.71
CA GLY A 101 -17.88 10.67 12.39
C GLY A 101 -18.99 11.28 11.55
N VAL A 102 -18.94 11.17 10.18
CA VAL A 102 -19.90 11.82 9.30
C VAL A 102 -20.53 10.85 8.30
N ARG A 103 -21.73 11.20 7.84
CA ARG A 103 -22.34 10.57 6.67
C ARG A 103 -21.74 11.16 5.40
N LEU A 104 -21.29 10.31 4.51
CA LEU A 104 -20.66 10.71 3.25
C LEU A 104 -21.65 10.70 2.09
N GLY A 105 -21.25 11.31 0.97
CA GLY A 105 -22.10 11.46 -0.22
C GLY A 105 -23.35 12.30 0.09
N SER A 106 -24.51 11.83 -0.33
CA SER A 106 -25.82 12.41 0.00
C SER A 106 -26.40 11.87 1.33
N GLY A 107 -25.57 11.33 2.22
CA GLY A 107 -26.00 10.76 3.49
C GLY A 107 -26.22 9.24 3.48
N ASN A 108 -26.02 8.59 2.34
CA ASN A 108 -26.24 7.17 2.11
C ASN A 108 -24.97 6.30 2.22
N ILE A 109 -23.88 6.87 2.74
CA ILE A 109 -22.61 6.17 2.95
C ILE A 109 -22.17 6.37 4.41
N SER A 110 -21.83 5.29 5.09
CA SER A 110 -21.17 5.34 6.40
C SER A 110 -20.05 4.32 6.53
N VAL A 111 -19.09 4.63 7.38
CA VAL A 111 -17.97 3.76 7.71
C VAL A 111 -18.21 3.08 9.05
N HIS A 112 -17.83 1.80 9.16
CA HIS A 112 -17.86 1.07 10.42
C HIS A 112 -16.63 1.43 11.27
N PRO A 113 -16.80 1.91 12.51
CA PRO A 113 -15.68 2.40 13.31
C PRO A 113 -14.66 1.32 13.68
N GLU A 114 -15.05 0.05 13.67
CA GLU A 114 -14.15 -1.07 13.99
C GLU A 114 -13.49 -1.70 12.75
N ASN A 115 -13.85 -1.28 11.52
CA ASN A 115 -13.31 -1.87 10.30
C ASN A 115 -12.40 -0.87 9.58
N LEU A 116 -11.30 -0.49 10.25
CA LEU A 116 -10.40 0.56 9.82
C LEU A 116 -9.00 0.03 9.52
N ALA A 117 -8.36 0.60 8.51
CA ALA A 117 -6.96 0.35 8.19
C ALA A 117 -6.21 1.63 7.79
N THR A 118 -4.90 1.61 8.01
CA THR A 118 -3.97 2.56 7.39
C THR A 118 -3.16 1.88 6.29
N VAL A 119 -2.97 2.58 5.20
CA VAL A 119 -2.18 2.15 4.04
C VAL A 119 -1.28 3.29 3.62
N GLY A 120 -0.08 3.01 3.19
CA GLY A 120 0.79 4.06 2.67
C GLY A 120 1.81 3.55 1.66
N HIS A 121 2.43 4.47 0.93
CA HIS A 121 3.45 4.19 -0.08
C HIS A 121 4.75 4.96 0.22
N ALA A 122 5.89 4.30 0.11
CA ALA A 122 7.23 4.86 0.36
C ALA A 122 7.30 5.51 1.76
N MET A 123 7.58 6.83 1.87
CA MET A 123 7.48 7.57 3.12
C MET A 123 6.12 7.38 3.80
N GLY A 124 5.03 7.39 3.01
CA GLY A 124 3.68 7.17 3.51
C GLY A 124 3.47 5.79 4.11
N ALA A 125 4.23 4.78 3.68
CA ALA A 125 4.17 3.44 4.26
C ALA A 125 4.63 3.45 5.72
N GLY A 126 5.78 4.05 6.02
CA GLY A 126 6.22 4.23 7.40
C GLY A 126 5.26 5.11 8.21
N THR A 127 4.67 6.17 7.60
CA THR A 127 3.69 7.00 8.32
C THR A 127 2.38 6.25 8.63
N ALA A 128 1.98 5.29 7.79
CA ALA A 128 0.83 4.42 8.10
C ALA A 128 1.09 3.53 9.33
N VAL A 129 2.32 3.02 9.47
CA VAL A 129 2.77 2.28 10.67
C VAL A 129 2.82 3.19 11.89
N LEU A 130 3.37 4.42 11.76
CA LEU A 130 3.39 5.41 12.84
C LEU A 130 1.97 5.82 13.28
N ALA A 131 1.02 5.90 12.37
CA ALA A 131 -0.38 6.17 12.71
C ALA A 131 -0.97 5.01 13.50
N ALA A 132 -0.70 3.77 13.10
CA ALA A 132 -1.20 2.57 13.77
C ALA A 132 -0.70 2.45 15.22
N SER A 133 0.52 2.86 15.52
CA SER A 133 1.03 2.85 16.91
C SER A 133 0.26 3.76 17.88
N ARG A 134 -0.62 4.63 17.35
CA ARG A 134 -1.48 5.53 18.12
C ARG A 134 -2.97 5.21 17.99
N ARG A 135 -3.30 4.17 17.22
CA ARG A 135 -4.68 3.79 16.87
C ARG A 135 -4.87 2.29 17.09
N PRO A 136 -5.08 1.86 18.36
CA PRO A 136 -5.27 0.44 18.68
C PRO A 136 -6.58 -0.14 18.13
N ASP A 137 -7.47 0.71 17.63
CA ASP A 137 -8.73 0.37 16.97
C ASP A 137 -8.57 -0.11 15.51
N LEU A 138 -7.36 -0.03 14.94
CA LEU A 138 -7.13 -0.50 13.58
C LEU A 138 -7.14 -2.04 13.50
N LYS A 139 -7.71 -2.56 12.42
CA LYS A 139 -7.72 -4.00 12.10
C LYS A 139 -6.62 -4.43 11.15
N ALA A 140 -6.01 -3.49 10.41
CA ALA A 140 -4.97 -3.82 9.45
C ALA A 140 -4.09 -2.60 9.12
N VAL A 141 -2.83 -2.88 8.78
CA VAL A 141 -1.88 -1.88 8.29
C VAL A 141 -1.18 -2.42 7.05
N ALA A 142 -1.06 -1.60 6.00
CA ALA A 142 -0.31 -1.98 4.81
C ALA A 142 0.76 -0.95 4.45
N ALA A 143 2.01 -1.40 4.43
CA ALA A 143 3.20 -0.64 4.07
C ALA A 143 3.67 -1.04 2.65
N LEU A 144 3.41 -0.19 1.66
CA LEU A 144 3.73 -0.45 0.26
C LEU A 144 5.07 0.19 -0.11
N PHE A 145 6.06 -0.64 -0.42
CA PHE A 145 7.42 -0.20 -0.76
C PHE A 145 7.95 0.82 0.26
N PRO A 146 7.99 0.45 1.56
CA PRO A 146 8.31 1.40 2.63
C PRO A 146 9.71 1.99 2.45
N ALA A 147 9.82 3.27 2.81
CA ALA A 147 11.09 3.98 2.95
C ALA A 147 11.29 4.40 4.40
N PRO A 148 12.53 4.54 4.87
CA PRO A 148 12.84 4.93 6.24
C PRO A 148 12.12 6.23 6.65
N THR A 149 11.68 6.29 7.90
CA THR A 149 10.98 7.45 8.47
C THR A 149 11.66 7.95 9.76
N ALA A 150 11.37 9.16 10.17
CA ALA A 150 11.72 9.74 11.45
C ALA A 150 10.45 10.33 12.11
N PRO A 151 9.93 9.72 13.19
CA PRO A 151 10.49 8.55 13.93
C PRO A 151 10.56 7.28 13.08
N SER A 152 11.33 6.29 13.57
CA SER A 152 11.45 4.97 12.92
C SER A 152 10.10 4.25 12.89
N SER A 153 9.73 3.75 11.69
CA SER A 153 8.57 2.88 11.51
C SER A 153 8.82 1.48 12.08
N GLU A 154 10.07 1.03 12.13
CA GLU A 154 10.48 -0.25 12.69
C GLU A 154 10.28 -0.27 14.20
N ASP A 155 10.69 0.81 14.90
CA ASP A 155 10.46 0.96 16.34
C ASP A 155 8.97 0.96 16.67
N ALA A 156 8.17 1.60 15.82
CA ALA A 156 6.72 1.59 15.98
C ALA A 156 6.11 0.21 15.73
N ALA A 157 6.58 -0.53 14.70
CA ALA A 157 6.10 -1.85 14.34
C ALA A 157 6.39 -2.90 15.42
N ALA A 158 7.47 -2.72 16.20
CA ALA A 158 7.82 -3.59 17.33
C ALA A 158 6.77 -3.60 18.47
N GLY A 159 5.83 -2.67 18.47
CA GLY A 159 4.72 -2.61 19.43
C GLY A 159 3.34 -2.84 18.80
N LEU A 160 3.25 -3.27 17.55
CA LEU A 160 1.97 -3.47 16.86
C LEU A 160 1.53 -4.93 16.87
N ASP A 161 0.39 -5.19 17.52
CA ASP A 161 -0.31 -6.50 17.44
C ASP A 161 -1.20 -6.63 16.21
N VAL A 162 -1.52 -5.52 15.55
CA VAL A 162 -2.39 -5.48 14.38
C VAL A 162 -1.75 -6.18 13.17
N PRO A 163 -2.53 -6.93 12.38
CA PRO A 163 -2.03 -7.57 11.16
C PRO A 163 -1.38 -6.59 10.19
N GLY A 164 -0.18 -6.94 9.70
CA GLY A 164 0.64 -6.13 8.80
C GLY A 164 0.83 -6.75 7.42
N LEU A 165 0.67 -5.95 6.37
CA LEU A 165 1.14 -6.27 5.04
C LEU A 165 2.32 -5.37 4.69
N VAL A 166 3.49 -5.94 4.44
CA VAL A 166 4.63 -5.23 3.89
C VAL A 166 4.86 -5.67 2.45
N VAL A 167 4.80 -4.73 1.52
CA VAL A 167 5.09 -4.99 0.10
C VAL A 167 6.44 -4.35 -0.24
N GLY A 168 7.40 -5.15 -0.68
CA GLY A 168 8.71 -4.70 -1.12
C GLY A 168 8.94 -4.92 -2.61
N ASP A 169 10.00 -4.34 -3.12
CA ASP A 169 10.47 -4.59 -4.47
C ASP A 169 11.03 -6.02 -4.64
N SER A 170 11.58 -6.32 -5.82
CA SER A 170 12.12 -7.65 -6.11
C SER A 170 13.47 -7.92 -5.44
N SER A 171 14.11 -6.94 -4.81
CA SER A 171 15.36 -7.12 -4.09
C SER A 171 15.14 -7.87 -2.77
N ASN A 172 16.15 -8.56 -2.28
CA ASN A 172 16.08 -9.24 -0.99
C ASN A 172 16.85 -8.48 0.10
N ALA A 173 17.35 -7.28 -0.19
CA ALA A 173 18.11 -6.47 0.74
C ALA A 173 17.49 -5.08 0.84
N ASP A 174 17.49 -4.54 2.04
CA ASP A 174 17.08 -3.15 2.27
C ASP A 174 18.09 -2.19 1.63
N SER A 175 17.59 -1.02 1.28
CA SER A 175 18.35 0.09 0.72
C SER A 175 17.92 1.40 1.38
N LEU A 176 18.57 2.51 1.02
CA LEU A 176 18.14 3.84 1.49
C LEU A 176 16.71 4.19 1.07
N ASN A 177 16.15 3.50 0.07
CA ASN A 177 14.81 3.75 -0.45
C ASN A 177 13.84 2.58 -0.22
N ASP A 178 14.29 1.49 0.42
CA ASP A 178 13.45 0.32 0.74
C ASP A 178 13.95 -0.29 2.06
N ASN A 179 13.13 -0.22 3.11
CA ASN A 179 13.35 -0.87 4.41
C ASN A 179 12.30 -1.96 4.69
N SER A 180 11.74 -2.55 3.63
CA SER A 180 10.65 -3.53 3.75
C SER A 180 11.05 -4.78 4.52
N LEU A 181 12.30 -5.23 4.42
CA LEU A 181 12.78 -6.38 5.18
C LEU A 181 12.90 -6.04 6.67
N ALA A 182 13.59 -4.94 7.01
CA ALA A 182 13.75 -4.50 8.41
C ALA A 182 12.39 -4.23 9.06
N LEU A 183 11.47 -3.57 8.35
CA LEU A 183 10.12 -3.31 8.84
C LEU A 183 9.34 -4.61 9.13
N ALA A 184 9.41 -5.59 8.23
CA ALA A 184 8.73 -6.88 8.42
C ALA A 184 9.37 -7.69 9.57
N GLN A 185 10.69 -7.63 9.73
CA GLN A 185 11.40 -8.27 10.85
C GLN A 185 11.05 -7.65 12.21
N ALA A 186 10.83 -6.33 12.24
CA ALA A 186 10.48 -5.61 13.45
C ALA A 186 9.00 -5.78 13.86
N TRP A 187 8.14 -6.25 12.96
CA TRP A 187 6.70 -6.34 13.22
C TRP A 187 6.39 -7.37 14.30
N HIS A 188 5.74 -6.93 15.41
CA HIS A 188 5.46 -7.79 16.56
C HIS A 188 4.30 -8.77 16.27
N GLY A 189 3.18 -8.27 15.75
CA GLY A 189 2.00 -9.06 15.43
C GLY A 189 2.14 -9.88 14.14
N PRO A 190 1.07 -10.51 13.67
CA PRO A 190 1.09 -11.27 12.43
C PRO A 190 1.38 -10.35 11.24
N SER A 191 2.41 -10.68 10.45
CA SER A 191 2.77 -9.89 9.28
C SER A 191 3.09 -10.76 8.06
N VAL A 192 2.86 -10.19 6.89
CA VAL A 192 3.17 -10.83 5.61
C VAL A 192 4.08 -9.90 4.81
N LEU A 193 5.32 -10.34 4.54
CA LEU A 193 6.19 -9.68 3.58
C LEU A 193 5.97 -10.29 2.19
N ARG A 194 5.57 -9.44 1.22
CA ARG A 194 5.45 -9.83 -0.19
C ARG A 194 6.37 -9.03 -1.08
N ARG A 195 7.11 -9.75 -1.91
CA ARG A 195 7.92 -9.17 -2.99
C ARG A 195 7.14 -9.22 -4.30
N ILE A 196 7.23 -8.14 -5.09
CA ILE A 196 6.62 -8.06 -6.42
C ILE A 196 7.71 -8.14 -7.48
N ASP A 197 7.62 -9.12 -8.36
CA ASP A 197 8.65 -9.37 -9.38
C ASP A 197 8.81 -8.21 -10.36
N GLY A 198 10.05 -7.74 -10.52
CA GLY A 198 10.42 -6.66 -11.43
C GLY A 198 9.83 -5.30 -11.05
N SER A 199 9.38 -5.11 -9.81
CA SER A 199 8.82 -3.85 -9.32
C SER A 199 9.87 -2.91 -8.77
N THR A 200 9.51 -1.64 -8.71
CA THR A 200 10.16 -0.58 -7.93
C THR A 200 9.10 0.27 -7.25
N ALA A 201 9.46 0.98 -6.18
CA ALA A 201 8.55 1.93 -5.52
C ALA A 201 7.97 2.96 -6.51
N ASP A 202 8.81 3.52 -7.36
CA ASP A 202 8.39 4.48 -8.41
C ASP A 202 7.43 3.86 -9.44
N GLY A 203 7.54 2.55 -9.71
CA GLY A 203 6.66 1.82 -10.60
C GLY A 203 5.20 1.79 -10.12
N PHE A 204 4.98 1.87 -8.81
CA PHE A 204 3.64 1.93 -8.23
C PHE A 204 2.97 3.30 -8.44
N VAL A 205 3.74 4.39 -8.55
CA VAL A 205 3.22 5.76 -8.75
C VAL A 205 2.56 5.91 -10.11
N GLU A 206 1.38 6.51 -10.15
CA GLU A 206 0.58 6.68 -11.36
C GLU A 206 0.94 7.98 -12.10
N GLY A 207 0.65 8.04 -13.41
CA GLY A 207 0.75 9.27 -14.22
C GLY A 207 2.17 9.61 -14.76
N ARG A 208 3.22 8.90 -14.35
CA ARG A 208 4.62 9.20 -14.75
C ARG A 208 5.06 8.62 -16.10
N ARG A 209 4.14 8.19 -16.97
CA ARG A 209 4.47 7.52 -18.24
C ARG A 209 5.32 8.37 -19.18
N MET A 210 5.13 9.69 -19.18
CA MET A 210 5.89 10.59 -20.07
C MET A 210 7.37 10.72 -19.66
N LEU A 211 7.73 10.46 -18.39
CA LEU A 211 9.11 10.54 -17.91
C LEU A 211 9.98 9.37 -18.38
N ARG A 212 9.37 8.30 -18.90
CA ARG A 212 10.10 7.15 -19.45
C ARG A 212 11.02 7.53 -20.62
N ALA A 213 10.61 8.49 -21.43
CA ALA A 213 11.42 9.00 -22.54
C ALA A 213 12.67 9.75 -22.08
N LEU A 214 12.71 10.19 -20.82
CA LEU A 214 13.81 10.91 -20.19
C LEU A 214 14.70 10.01 -19.32
N GLY A 215 14.53 8.68 -19.39
CA GLY A 215 15.31 7.72 -18.58
C GLY A 215 15.00 7.71 -17.09
N VAL A 216 13.94 8.40 -16.66
CA VAL A 216 13.48 8.41 -15.27
C VAL A 216 12.57 7.20 -15.01
N ASN A 217 12.67 6.59 -13.81
CA ASN A 217 11.81 5.50 -13.38
C ASN A 217 10.33 5.86 -13.63
N SER A 218 9.67 5.05 -14.45
CA SER A 218 8.32 5.31 -14.93
C SER A 218 7.30 4.42 -14.23
N SER A 219 6.06 4.90 -14.18
CA SER A 219 4.91 4.08 -13.76
C SER A 219 4.90 2.74 -14.47
N ASP A 220 4.81 1.64 -13.71
CA ASP A 220 4.69 0.29 -14.24
C ASP A 220 3.32 -0.31 -13.96
N ARG A 221 2.59 -0.61 -15.03
CA ARG A 221 1.23 -1.14 -14.93
C ARG A 221 1.16 -2.50 -14.23
N LYS A 222 2.18 -3.35 -14.41
CA LYS A 222 2.23 -4.67 -13.76
C LYS A 222 2.44 -4.52 -12.27
N THR A 223 3.37 -3.66 -11.84
CA THR A 223 3.58 -3.30 -10.43
C THR A 223 2.27 -2.81 -9.80
N GLN A 224 1.59 -1.86 -10.44
CA GLN A 224 0.32 -1.32 -9.94
C GLN A 224 -0.76 -2.39 -9.79
N GLN A 225 -0.96 -3.23 -10.81
CA GLN A 225 -1.98 -4.28 -10.78
C GLN A 225 -1.71 -5.35 -9.73
N ARG A 226 -0.46 -5.79 -9.58
CA ARG A 226 -0.05 -6.79 -8.61
C ARG A 226 -0.16 -6.25 -7.19
N THR A 227 0.31 -5.03 -6.94
CA THR A 227 0.20 -4.38 -5.63
C THR A 227 -1.27 -4.20 -5.22
N ARG A 228 -2.14 -3.76 -6.16
CA ARG A 228 -3.59 -3.65 -5.89
C ARG A 228 -4.21 -5.00 -5.56
N ALA A 229 -3.85 -6.07 -6.26
CA ALA A 229 -4.40 -7.39 -5.99
C ALA A 229 -4.01 -7.89 -4.59
N VAL A 230 -2.73 -7.78 -4.23
CA VAL A 230 -2.24 -8.15 -2.89
C VAL A 230 -2.91 -7.31 -1.80
N LEU A 231 -2.92 -6.00 -1.97
CA LEU A 231 -3.51 -5.07 -1.01
C LEU A 231 -5.01 -5.32 -0.82
N THR A 232 -5.74 -5.52 -1.92
CA THR A 232 -7.19 -5.72 -1.86
C THR A 232 -7.54 -7.04 -1.20
N ALA A 233 -6.80 -8.14 -1.48
CA ALA A 233 -6.98 -9.43 -0.79
C ALA A 233 -6.80 -9.26 0.72
N PHE A 234 -5.70 -8.62 1.13
CA PHE A 234 -5.38 -8.38 2.53
C PHE A 234 -6.47 -7.57 3.24
N LEU A 235 -6.91 -6.46 2.64
CA LEU A 235 -7.93 -5.60 3.24
C LEU A 235 -9.31 -6.27 3.28
N LEU A 236 -9.72 -7.04 2.27
CA LEU A 236 -10.98 -7.76 2.27
C LEU A 236 -11.00 -8.77 3.42
N TYR A 237 -9.96 -9.59 3.57
CA TYR A 237 -9.90 -10.56 4.65
C TYR A 237 -9.96 -9.88 6.03
N HIS A 238 -9.07 -8.91 6.30
CA HIS A 238 -8.94 -8.34 7.64
C HIS A 238 -10.05 -7.35 8.01
N LEU A 239 -10.61 -6.59 7.07
CA LEU A 239 -11.62 -5.58 7.38
C LEU A 239 -13.05 -6.08 7.23
N THR A 240 -13.31 -7.06 6.36
CA THR A 240 -14.67 -7.58 6.15
C THR A 240 -14.88 -8.97 6.73
N GLY A 241 -13.80 -9.67 7.10
CA GLY A 241 -13.86 -11.06 7.56
C GLY A 241 -14.20 -12.05 6.46
N ASP A 242 -14.05 -11.68 5.18
CA ASP A 242 -14.37 -12.56 4.06
C ASP A 242 -13.31 -13.64 3.91
N SER A 243 -13.66 -14.85 4.36
CA SER A 243 -12.76 -16.02 4.37
C SER A 243 -12.35 -16.52 2.97
N ASP A 244 -13.05 -16.11 1.91
CA ASP A 244 -12.65 -16.44 0.54
C ASP A 244 -11.27 -15.84 0.18
N TYR A 245 -10.85 -14.79 0.89
CA TYR A 245 -9.57 -14.10 0.69
C TYR A 245 -8.47 -14.49 1.69
N GLU A 246 -8.74 -15.35 2.67
CA GLU A 246 -7.79 -15.75 3.72
C GLU A 246 -6.46 -16.25 3.14
N GLU A 247 -6.52 -17.22 2.22
CA GLU A 247 -5.34 -17.77 1.57
C GLU A 247 -4.53 -16.70 0.81
N LEU A 248 -5.23 -15.82 0.07
CA LEU A 248 -4.60 -14.76 -0.72
C LEU A 248 -4.01 -13.63 0.14
N ALA A 249 -4.60 -13.36 1.30
CA ALA A 249 -4.11 -12.39 2.28
C ALA A 249 -2.85 -12.89 3.02
N GLY A 250 -2.73 -14.20 3.19
CA GLY A 250 -1.63 -14.85 3.92
C GLY A 250 -0.39 -15.10 3.09
N THR A 251 0.55 -15.85 3.68
CA THR A 251 1.83 -16.23 3.05
C THR A 251 1.68 -17.25 1.93
N ASN A 252 0.63 -18.06 1.95
CA ASN A 252 0.40 -19.15 0.99
C ASN A 252 -0.32 -18.71 -0.30
N GLY A 253 -0.78 -17.45 -0.36
CA GLY A 253 -1.57 -16.97 -1.48
C GLY A 253 -0.81 -16.89 -2.80
N ASP A 254 -1.33 -17.57 -3.84
CA ASP A 254 -0.77 -17.54 -5.20
C ASP A 254 -1.36 -16.34 -5.98
N ILE A 255 -0.66 -15.21 -5.92
CA ILE A 255 -0.96 -14.04 -6.76
C ILE A 255 0.17 -13.89 -7.78
N ALA A 256 -0.16 -14.04 -9.06
CA ALA A 256 0.82 -14.11 -10.13
C ALA A 256 1.81 -12.93 -10.17
N GLY A 257 3.10 -13.23 -10.19
CA GLY A 257 4.18 -12.24 -10.16
C GLY A 257 4.41 -11.60 -8.80
N THR A 258 3.98 -12.28 -7.74
CA THR A 258 4.31 -11.92 -6.35
C THR A 258 4.73 -13.17 -5.60
N ARG A 259 5.52 -13.01 -4.56
CA ARG A 259 5.90 -14.10 -3.65
C ARG A 259 5.90 -13.60 -2.21
N ALA A 260 5.41 -14.43 -1.30
CA ALA A 260 5.63 -14.21 0.13
C ALA A 260 7.09 -14.57 0.47
N VAL A 261 7.65 -13.87 1.43
CA VAL A 261 9.02 -14.06 1.91
C VAL A 261 8.96 -14.17 3.43
N ASP A 262 9.64 -15.15 3.99
CA ASP A 262 9.89 -15.19 5.42
C ASP A 262 10.94 -14.13 5.77
N PRO A 263 10.59 -13.09 6.53
CA PRO A 263 11.54 -12.02 6.86
C PRO A 263 12.68 -12.50 7.77
N HIS A 264 12.52 -13.63 8.45
CA HIS A 264 13.51 -14.20 9.38
C HIS A 264 14.35 -15.33 8.74
N ALA A 265 14.03 -15.71 7.48
CA ALA A 265 14.85 -16.70 6.78
C ALA A 265 16.26 -16.16 6.53
N PRO A 266 17.31 -17.01 6.65
CA PRO A 266 18.68 -16.60 6.33
C PRO A 266 18.73 -16.07 4.88
N LEU A 267 19.41 -14.95 4.70
CA LEU A 267 19.66 -14.39 3.36
C LEU A 267 20.50 -15.42 2.58
N THR A 268 19.85 -16.22 1.76
CA THR A 268 20.56 -17.06 0.80
C THR A 268 21.28 -16.15 -0.18
N GLU A 269 22.60 -16.30 -0.30
CA GLU A 269 23.39 -15.59 -1.32
C GLU A 269 22.72 -15.78 -2.68
N GLN A 270 22.23 -14.69 -3.26
CA GLN A 270 21.72 -14.72 -4.62
C GLN A 270 22.87 -15.11 -5.54
N PRO A 271 22.67 -16.01 -6.52
CA PRO A 271 23.67 -16.20 -7.57
C PRO A 271 23.91 -14.81 -8.20
N LYS A 272 25.16 -14.34 -8.13
CA LYS A 272 25.59 -13.09 -8.76
C LYS A 272 25.03 -13.05 -10.18
N PRO A 273 24.40 -11.96 -10.64
CA PRO A 273 23.93 -11.87 -12.00
C PRO A 273 25.11 -12.24 -12.90
N LYS A 274 24.91 -13.22 -13.77
CA LYS A 274 25.92 -13.61 -14.77
C LYS A 274 26.26 -12.32 -15.50
N ALA A 275 27.49 -11.83 -15.32
CA ALA A 275 27.99 -10.68 -16.05
C ALA A 275 27.76 -10.97 -17.53
N THR A 276 26.81 -10.28 -18.12
CA THR A 276 26.45 -10.43 -19.52
C THR A 276 27.69 -10.14 -20.32
N ALA A 277 28.08 -11.08 -21.18
CA ALA A 277 29.28 -11.08 -22.01
C ALA A 277 29.26 -9.94 -23.07
N SER A 278 28.95 -8.73 -22.70
CA SER A 278 28.90 -7.55 -23.58
C SER A 278 30.16 -6.69 -23.58
N ILE A 279 31.12 -6.94 -22.68
CA ILE A 279 32.37 -6.16 -22.69
C ILE A 279 33.42 -6.76 -23.65
N LYS A 280 33.34 -8.03 -24.01
CA LYS A 280 34.26 -8.65 -24.97
C LYS A 280 34.04 -8.27 -26.43
N ALA A 281 32.88 -7.71 -26.77
CA ALA A 281 32.57 -7.27 -28.13
C ALA A 281 33.04 -5.83 -28.46
N LEU A 282 33.43 -5.05 -27.47
CA LEU A 282 33.87 -3.65 -27.66
C LEU A 282 35.40 -3.48 -27.69
N LEU A 283 36.17 -4.53 -27.32
CA LEU A 283 37.62 -4.48 -27.31
C LEU A 283 38.30 -5.35 -28.40
N GLY A 284 37.54 -5.88 -29.36
CA GLY A 284 38.05 -6.80 -30.37
C GLY A 284 37.92 -6.28 -31.81
N ARG A 285 38.21 -5.02 -32.05
CA ARG A 285 38.56 -4.49 -33.37
C ARG A 285 39.58 -3.37 -33.23
N GLY A 286 40.81 -3.73 -33.18
CA GLY A 286 41.98 -2.95 -33.44
C GLY A 286 42.87 -3.78 -34.36
#